data_c1106977bbf047ad8effb020df19bb12
#
_entry.id   c1106977bbf047ad8effb020df19bb12
#
_cell.length_a   1.000
_cell.length_b   1.000
_cell.length_c   1.000
_cell.angle_alpha   90.00
_cell.angle_beta   90.00
_cell.angle_gamma   90.00
#
_symmetry.space_group_name_H-M   'P 1'
#
loop_
_entity.id
_entity.type
_entity.pdbx_description
1 polymer ?
#
loop_
_entity_poly.entity_id
_entity_poly.type
_entity_poly.pdbx_seq_one_letter_code
_entity_poly.pdbx_strand_id
1 'polypeptide(L)'
;DGPRDPQFNMAVDEAVARLRYSSGYDTLRLYMWLPSGVSIGRRQDARRAARLEEVERLGFKLVRRPTGGAALLHPQDDEVTYSVVISSNHPLYALDVASSAARIAEGLAIAIRKLGLEAGTRGLGEPWFKDFCYVNPGSSDVIVNGRKVSGSAQRRDWGVILQHGTLLLRYDHRLFSRVLSVGEDVGGGIAGVLELLETTIAGILEALIEGFTEALGYRDFHRDSLSKEELSLALELYREKYSKPEWNLDGVVAERWR
;
A
#
# COMPACT_ATOMS: atom_id res chain seq x y z
N ASP A 1 -7.36 -11.78 0.41
CA ASP A 1 -6.83 -12.28 1.69
C ASP A 1 -7.62 -11.67 2.86
N GLY A 2 -7.78 -12.43 3.94
CA GLY A 2 -8.33 -11.90 5.19
C GLY A 2 -7.34 -10.99 5.94
N PRO A 3 -7.77 -10.37 7.07
CA PRO A 3 -6.88 -9.59 7.92
C PRO A 3 -5.71 -10.44 8.43
N ARG A 4 -4.49 -9.90 8.35
CA ARG A 4 -3.27 -10.60 8.76
C ARG A 4 -2.31 -9.68 9.51
N ASP A 5 -1.38 -10.30 10.21
CA ASP A 5 -0.27 -9.64 10.87
C ASP A 5 0.48 -8.67 9.93
N PRO A 6 0.77 -7.41 10.36
CA PRO A 6 1.48 -6.42 9.56
C PRO A 6 2.79 -6.90 8.95
N GLN A 7 3.59 -7.59 9.73
CA GLN A 7 4.90 -8.10 9.32
C GLN A 7 4.74 -9.26 8.33
N PHE A 8 3.73 -10.11 8.54
CA PHE A 8 3.43 -11.20 7.62
C PHE A 8 2.85 -10.69 6.28
N ASN A 9 2.03 -9.63 6.29
CA ASN A 9 1.55 -8.99 5.06
C ASN A 9 2.71 -8.54 4.16
N MET A 10 3.74 -7.91 4.74
CA MET A 10 4.93 -7.49 4.00
C MET A 10 5.79 -8.66 3.51
N ALA A 11 5.85 -9.75 4.30
CA ALA A 11 6.52 -10.97 3.89
C ALA A 11 5.83 -11.62 2.68
N VAL A 12 4.49 -11.63 2.65
CA VAL A 12 3.70 -12.14 1.52
C VAL A 12 3.91 -11.28 0.28
N ASP A 13 3.84 -9.94 0.38
CA ASP A 13 4.06 -9.05 -0.76
C ASP A 13 5.44 -9.28 -1.40
N GLU A 14 6.49 -9.43 -0.57
CA GLU A 14 7.83 -9.72 -1.09
C GLU A 14 7.95 -11.14 -1.66
N ALA A 15 7.32 -12.13 -1.05
CA ALA A 15 7.36 -13.51 -1.54
C ALA A 15 6.70 -13.64 -2.92
N VAL A 16 5.51 -13.06 -3.09
CA VAL A 16 4.82 -13.01 -4.38
C VAL A 16 5.67 -12.28 -5.43
N ALA A 17 6.28 -11.14 -5.06
CA ALA A 17 7.14 -10.40 -5.98
C ALA A 17 8.37 -11.21 -6.43
N ARG A 18 9.03 -11.89 -5.51
CA ARG A 18 10.22 -12.72 -5.81
C ARG A 18 9.90 -13.95 -6.67
N LEU A 19 8.72 -14.53 -6.48
CA LEU A 19 8.31 -15.76 -7.19
C LEU A 19 7.47 -15.49 -8.44
N ARG A 20 7.13 -14.23 -8.74
CA ARG A 20 6.34 -13.87 -9.92
C ARG A 20 6.89 -14.48 -11.21
N TYR A 21 8.20 -14.50 -11.36
CA TYR A 21 8.86 -15.04 -12.55
C TYR A 21 8.56 -16.55 -12.76
N SER A 22 8.47 -17.31 -11.67
CA SER A 22 8.16 -18.74 -11.72
C SER A 22 6.65 -19.02 -11.75
N SER A 23 5.82 -18.20 -11.12
CA SER A 23 4.36 -18.38 -11.11
C SER A 23 3.70 -18.10 -12.45
N GLY A 24 4.31 -17.22 -13.27
CA GLY A 24 3.78 -16.85 -14.59
C GLY A 24 2.63 -15.84 -14.56
N TYR A 25 2.04 -15.52 -13.41
CA TYR A 25 0.87 -14.65 -13.28
C TYR A 25 1.20 -13.30 -12.67
N ASP A 26 0.66 -12.23 -13.23
CA ASP A 26 0.60 -10.94 -12.56
C ASP A 26 -0.47 -11.00 -11.48
N THR A 27 -0.21 -10.39 -10.34
CA THR A 27 -1.04 -10.60 -9.14
C THR A 27 -1.57 -9.28 -8.60
N LEU A 28 -2.87 -9.23 -8.35
CA LEU A 28 -3.52 -8.26 -7.48
C LEU A 28 -3.87 -8.95 -6.17
N ARG A 29 -3.37 -8.44 -5.07
CA ARG A 29 -3.71 -8.88 -3.72
C ARG A 29 -4.43 -7.75 -2.99
N LEU A 30 -5.58 -8.05 -2.37
CA LEU A 30 -6.32 -7.15 -1.50
C LEU A 30 -6.33 -7.75 -0.10
N TYR A 31 -6.00 -6.95 0.91
CA TYR A 31 -5.89 -7.42 2.30
C TYR A 31 -6.10 -6.31 3.32
N MET A 32 -6.28 -6.72 4.56
CA MET A 32 -6.41 -5.84 5.72
C MET A 32 -5.37 -6.21 6.78
N TRP A 33 -5.30 -5.44 7.84
CA TRP A 33 -4.30 -5.54 8.90
C TRP A 33 -4.94 -5.96 10.23
N LEU A 34 -4.29 -6.90 10.94
CA LEU A 34 -4.70 -7.36 12.27
C LEU A 34 -3.47 -7.78 13.09
N PRO A 35 -3.12 -7.06 14.15
CA PRO A 35 -3.67 -5.78 14.61
C PRO A 35 -3.37 -4.63 13.64
N SER A 36 -3.79 -3.41 13.99
CA SER A 36 -3.34 -2.19 13.31
C SER A 36 -1.82 -2.16 13.21
N GLY A 37 -1.30 -1.60 12.12
CA GLY A 37 0.13 -1.54 11.86
C GLY A 37 0.61 -0.15 11.46
N VAL A 38 1.88 0.11 11.71
CA VAL A 38 2.60 1.25 11.15
C VAL A 38 3.63 0.71 10.17
N SER A 39 3.49 1.04 8.90
CA SER A 39 4.52 0.73 7.91
C SER A 39 5.43 1.93 7.67
N ILE A 40 6.73 1.70 7.65
CA ILE A 40 7.74 2.70 7.29
C ILE A 40 8.42 2.32 5.98
N GLY A 41 8.85 3.32 5.23
CA GLY A 41 9.59 3.10 3.99
C GLY A 41 10.96 2.46 4.24
N ARG A 42 11.46 1.72 3.25
CA ARG A 42 12.70 0.93 3.34
C ARG A 42 13.91 1.70 3.90
N ARG A 43 14.02 3.00 3.61
CA ARG A 43 15.16 3.85 4.00
C ARG A 43 14.82 4.85 5.11
N GLN A 44 13.62 4.80 5.67
CA GLN A 44 13.26 5.73 6.74
C GLN A 44 13.93 5.35 8.07
N ASP A 45 14.25 6.35 8.85
CA ASP A 45 14.56 6.20 10.26
C ASP A 45 13.23 5.94 11.02
N ALA A 46 13.11 4.77 11.63
CA ALA A 46 11.89 4.36 12.32
C ALA A 46 11.54 5.29 13.48
N ARG A 47 12.55 5.75 14.22
CA ARG A 47 12.40 6.59 15.41
C ARG A 47 11.99 8.02 15.09
N ARG A 48 12.27 8.45 13.83
CA ARG A 48 11.81 9.75 13.32
C ARG A 48 10.47 9.67 12.61
N ALA A 49 10.13 8.51 12.06
CA ALA A 49 8.93 8.32 11.24
C ALA A 49 7.67 8.06 12.07
N ALA A 50 7.81 7.40 13.23
CA ALA A 50 6.72 7.02 14.10
C ALA A 50 7.06 7.20 15.58
N ARG A 51 6.04 7.46 16.40
CA ARG A 51 6.16 7.51 17.85
C ARG A 51 6.08 6.08 18.39
N LEU A 52 7.24 5.42 18.48
CA LEU A 52 7.34 3.99 18.78
C LEU A 52 6.68 3.60 20.11
N GLU A 53 6.79 4.44 21.13
CA GLU A 53 6.13 4.23 22.43
C GLU A 53 4.60 4.19 22.30
N GLU A 54 4.02 5.05 21.44
CA GLU A 54 2.58 5.04 21.17
C GLU A 54 2.17 3.83 20.34
N VAL A 55 2.99 3.42 19.35
CA VAL A 55 2.76 2.19 18.57
C VAL A 55 2.67 0.98 19.52
N GLU A 56 3.62 0.84 20.45
CA GLU A 56 3.65 -0.24 21.43
C GLU A 56 2.47 -0.16 22.41
N ARG A 57 2.22 1.04 22.97
CA ARG A 57 1.14 1.26 23.94
C ARG A 57 -0.24 0.95 23.39
N LEU A 58 -0.46 1.16 22.09
CA LEU A 58 -1.72 0.84 21.39
C LEU A 58 -1.78 -0.63 20.94
N GLY A 59 -0.75 -1.42 21.15
CA GLY A 59 -0.67 -2.79 20.68
C GLY A 59 -0.53 -2.90 19.16
N PHE A 60 -0.10 -1.83 18.48
CA PHE A 60 0.14 -1.81 17.05
C PHE A 60 1.49 -2.44 16.72
N LYS A 61 1.66 -2.89 15.49
CA LYS A 61 2.94 -3.42 15.03
C LYS A 61 3.64 -2.49 14.05
N LEU A 62 4.93 -2.28 14.28
CA LEU A 62 5.80 -1.63 13.32
C LEU A 62 6.28 -2.64 12.27
N VAL A 63 6.29 -2.24 11.01
CA VAL A 63 6.94 -2.99 9.93
C VAL A 63 7.65 -2.07 8.95
N ARG A 64 8.87 -2.41 8.58
CA ARG A 64 9.58 -1.78 7.46
C ARG A 64 9.22 -2.52 6.18
N ARG A 65 8.55 -1.82 5.26
CA ARG A 65 8.15 -2.41 3.98
C ARG A 65 9.30 -2.49 2.97
N PRO A 66 9.21 -3.35 1.96
CA PRO A 66 10.26 -3.49 0.94
C PRO A 66 10.37 -2.28 0.01
N THR A 67 9.33 -1.46 -0.06
CA THR A 67 9.23 -0.26 -0.89
C THR A 67 9.71 1.00 -0.16
N GLY A 68 9.86 2.10 -0.88
CA GLY A 68 10.18 3.43 -0.33
C GLY A 68 8.96 4.16 0.24
N GLY A 69 9.04 5.49 0.26
CA GLY A 69 7.95 6.37 0.69
C GLY A 69 7.95 6.70 2.18
N ALA A 70 6.99 7.52 2.61
CA ALA A 70 6.80 7.95 3.99
C ALA A 70 6.06 6.91 4.85
N ALA A 71 6.08 7.09 6.17
CA ALA A 71 5.35 6.23 7.10
C ALA A 71 3.84 6.34 6.90
N LEU A 72 3.14 5.23 7.10
CA LEU A 72 1.69 5.12 7.05
C LEU A 72 1.17 4.36 8.26
N LEU A 73 0.01 4.79 8.78
CA LEU A 73 -0.78 4.02 9.72
C LEU A 73 -1.82 3.21 8.92
N HIS A 74 -1.93 1.94 9.26
CA HIS A 74 -2.90 0.98 8.73
C HIS A 74 -3.85 0.59 9.86
N PRO A 75 -4.94 1.33 10.04
CA PRO A 75 -5.90 1.02 11.10
C PRO A 75 -6.67 -0.25 10.74
N GLN A 76 -6.84 -1.11 11.75
CA GLN A 76 -7.68 -2.29 11.62
C GLN A 76 -9.11 -1.87 11.28
N ASP A 77 -9.73 -2.58 10.35
CA ASP A 77 -11.12 -2.38 9.87
C ASP A 77 -11.42 -1.06 9.14
N ASP A 78 -10.48 -0.10 9.11
CA ASP A 78 -10.67 1.21 8.51
C ASP A 78 -9.81 1.46 7.25
N GLU A 79 -9.21 0.39 6.70
CA GLU A 79 -8.42 0.45 5.47
C GLU A 79 -8.48 -0.88 4.71
N VAL A 80 -8.33 -0.79 3.37
CA VAL A 80 -7.96 -1.91 2.50
C VAL A 80 -6.62 -1.61 1.85
N THR A 81 -5.66 -2.50 1.99
CA THR A 81 -4.40 -2.43 1.26
C THR A 81 -4.50 -3.23 -0.04
N TYR A 82 -4.03 -2.66 -1.14
CA TYR A 82 -3.78 -3.38 -2.37
C TYR A 82 -2.29 -3.61 -2.59
N SER A 83 -1.94 -4.71 -3.23
CA SER A 83 -0.58 -5.00 -3.71
C SER A 83 -0.69 -5.54 -5.14
N VAL A 84 0.00 -4.87 -6.07
CA VAL A 84 0.09 -5.24 -7.49
C VAL A 84 1.51 -5.69 -7.76
N VAL A 85 1.65 -6.90 -8.28
CA VAL A 85 2.93 -7.45 -8.76
C VAL A 85 2.79 -7.79 -10.23
N ILE A 86 3.54 -7.10 -11.08
CA ILE A 86 3.53 -7.31 -12.52
C ILE A 86 4.94 -7.54 -13.05
N SER A 87 5.06 -8.36 -14.10
CA SER A 87 6.36 -8.72 -14.66
C SER A 87 7.04 -7.59 -15.42
N SER A 88 8.35 -7.73 -15.64
CA SER A 88 9.12 -6.85 -16.52
C SER A 88 8.67 -6.87 -17.99
N ASN A 89 7.89 -7.86 -18.39
CA ASN A 89 7.31 -7.94 -19.75
C ASN A 89 6.04 -7.07 -19.91
N HIS A 90 5.46 -6.61 -18.82
CA HIS A 90 4.29 -5.74 -18.87
C HIS A 90 4.68 -4.34 -19.41
N PRO A 91 3.89 -3.71 -20.28
CA PRO A 91 4.22 -2.39 -20.88
C PRO A 91 4.55 -1.30 -19.85
N LEU A 92 3.96 -1.34 -18.67
CA LEU A 92 4.25 -0.39 -17.59
C LEU A 92 5.69 -0.46 -17.07
N TYR A 93 6.38 -1.57 -17.27
CA TYR A 93 7.77 -1.69 -16.85
C TYR A 93 8.72 -0.81 -17.68
N ALA A 94 8.35 -0.48 -18.91
CA ALA A 94 9.13 0.42 -19.77
C ALA A 94 9.00 1.90 -19.38
N LEU A 95 7.98 2.26 -18.58
CA LEU A 95 7.79 3.62 -18.09
C LEU A 95 8.73 3.91 -16.91
N ASP A 96 8.97 5.18 -16.61
CA ASP A 96 9.60 5.58 -15.35
C ASP A 96 8.74 5.23 -14.12
N VAL A 97 9.34 5.33 -12.92
CA VAL A 97 8.66 4.93 -11.68
C VAL A 97 7.41 5.77 -11.43
N ALA A 98 7.46 7.08 -11.64
CA ALA A 98 6.34 7.97 -11.35
C ALA A 98 5.17 7.72 -12.31
N SER A 99 5.45 7.59 -13.61
CA SER A 99 4.45 7.32 -14.65
C SER A 99 3.78 5.95 -14.46
N SER A 100 4.56 4.91 -14.19
CA SER A 100 3.99 3.57 -13.93
C SER A 100 3.20 3.52 -12.62
N ALA A 101 3.68 4.23 -11.58
CA ALA A 101 2.96 4.29 -10.31
C ALA A 101 1.60 4.99 -10.46
N ALA A 102 1.55 6.09 -11.21
CA ALA A 102 0.29 6.77 -11.51
C ALA A 102 -0.67 5.88 -12.32
N ARG A 103 -0.15 5.13 -13.30
CA ARG A 103 -0.97 4.20 -14.10
C ARG A 103 -1.56 3.06 -13.27
N ILE A 104 -0.79 2.51 -12.33
CA ILE A 104 -1.31 1.48 -11.42
C ILE A 104 -2.35 2.09 -10.48
N ALA A 105 -2.10 3.29 -9.92
CA ALA A 105 -3.03 3.99 -9.05
C ALA A 105 -4.34 4.39 -9.75
N GLU A 106 -4.33 4.54 -11.08
CA GLU A 106 -5.54 4.77 -11.87
C GLU A 106 -6.57 3.64 -11.69
N GLY A 107 -6.12 2.40 -11.44
CA GLY A 107 -7.01 1.29 -11.09
C GLY A 107 -7.87 1.58 -9.86
N LEU A 108 -7.27 2.22 -8.86
CA LEU A 108 -8.02 2.65 -7.68
C LEU A 108 -8.98 3.80 -8.00
N ALA A 109 -8.56 4.78 -8.82
CA ALA A 109 -9.42 5.88 -9.22
C ALA A 109 -10.63 5.39 -10.04
N ILE A 110 -10.41 4.42 -10.96
CA ILE A 110 -11.49 3.77 -11.70
C ILE A 110 -12.46 3.06 -10.73
N ALA A 111 -11.94 2.31 -9.77
CA ALA A 111 -12.76 1.64 -8.76
C ALA A 111 -13.67 2.63 -8.01
N ILE A 112 -13.12 3.75 -7.57
CA ILE A 112 -13.88 4.77 -6.84
C ILE A 112 -14.93 5.45 -7.76
N ARG A 113 -14.60 5.68 -9.03
CA ARG A 113 -15.59 6.19 -10.02
C ARG A 113 -16.74 5.21 -10.25
N LYS A 114 -16.46 3.91 -10.31
CA LYS A 114 -17.50 2.85 -10.40
C LYS A 114 -18.42 2.84 -9.19
N LEU A 115 -17.93 3.25 -8.03
CA LEU A 115 -18.76 3.43 -6.82
C LEU A 115 -19.56 4.74 -6.82
N GLY A 116 -19.41 5.60 -7.81
CA GLY A 116 -20.19 6.82 -7.97
C GLY A 116 -19.53 8.10 -7.45
N LEU A 117 -18.25 8.08 -7.10
CA LEU A 117 -17.50 9.27 -6.71
C LEU A 117 -16.57 9.76 -7.83
N GLU A 118 -16.43 11.06 -7.97
CA GLU A 118 -15.39 11.63 -8.82
C GLU A 118 -14.01 11.41 -8.18
N ALA A 119 -13.14 10.67 -8.86
CA ALA A 119 -11.80 10.37 -8.41
C ALA A 119 -10.80 10.47 -9.55
N GLY A 120 -9.57 10.86 -9.21
CA GLY A 120 -8.46 10.89 -10.14
C GLY A 120 -7.13 10.71 -9.42
N THR A 121 -6.12 10.28 -10.17
CA THR A 121 -4.75 10.34 -9.70
C THR A 121 -4.25 11.77 -9.79
N ARG A 122 -3.38 12.17 -8.86
CA ARG A 122 -2.78 13.50 -8.92
C ARG A 122 -1.98 13.73 -10.22
N GLY A 123 -1.45 12.68 -10.81
CA GLY A 123 -0.69 12.75 -12.05
C GLY A 123 0.63 13.53 -11.92
N LEU A 124 1.24 13.82 -13.07
CA LEU A 124 2.47 14.62 -13.19
C LEU A 124 2.14 16.13 -13.43
N GLY A 125 0.87 16.53 -13.30
CA GLY A 125 0.41 17.89 -13.54
C GLY A 125 0.52 18.81 -12.33
N GLU A 126 0.20 20.12 -12.55
CA GLU A 126 0.27 21.20 -11.55
C GLU A 126 -0.42 20.84 -10.21
N PRO A 127 0.15 21.26 -9.08
CA PRO A 127 -0.43 21.00 -7.76
C PRO A 127 -1.79 21.74 -7.62
N TRP A 128 -2.84 20.97 -7.42
CA TRP A 128 -4.19 21.51 -7.22
C TRP A 128 -4.32 22.35 -5.94
N PHE A 129 -3.40 22.19 -4.98
CA PHE A 129 -3.36 22.98 -3.76
C PHE A 129 -1.92 23.33 -3.39
N LYS A 130 -1.61 24.62 -3.32
CA LYS A 130 -0.28 25.14 -2.95
C LYS A 130 0.13 24.92 -1.49
N ASP A 131 -0.83 24.53 -0.61
CA ASP A 131 -0.63 24.61 0.85
C ASP A 131 -0.83 23.30 1.62
N PHE A 132 -0.99 22.14 0.95
CA PHE A 132 -1.15 20.87 1.65
C PHE A 132 0.08 19.97 1.52
N CYS A 133 0.95 20.13 2.48
CA CYS A 133 2.11 19.27 2.70
C CYS A 133 1.75 18.08 3.61
N TYR A 134 0.96 17.13 3.13
CA TYR A 134 1.13 15.76 3.57
C TYR A 134 2.35 15.27 2.81
N VAL A 135 3.50 15.59 3.38
CA VAL A 135 4.86 15.32 2.92
C VAL A 135 4.94 14.81 1.48
N ASN A 136 5.08 15.71 0.49
CA ASN A 136 5.21 15.45 -0.94
C ASN A 136 4.16 14.47 -1.50
N PRO A 137 2.99 14.95 -1.93
CA PRO A 137 2.02 14.11 -2.60
C PRO A 137 2.64 13.52 -3.87
N GLY A 138 2.70 12.19 -3.90
CA GLY A 138 3.20 11.44 -5.04
C GLY A 138 2.23 11.51 -6.23
N SER A 139 2.76 11.31 -7.43
CA SER A 139 1.95 11.20 -8.66
C SER A 139 0.89 10.08 -8.62
N SER A 140 1.05 9.14 -7.70
CA SER A 140 0.18 7.98 -7.49
C SER A 140 -0.83 8.14 -6.34
N ASP A 141 -0.95 9.33 -5.77
CA ASP A 141 -2.00 9.61 -4.78
C ASP A 141 -3.37 9.72 -5.47
N VAL A 142 -4.40 9.12 -4.89
CA VAL A 142 -5.78 9.21 -5.38
C VAL A 142 -6.54 10.22 -4.55
N ILE A 143 -7.19 11.13 -5.27
CA ILE A 143 -7.92 12.27 -4.73
C ILE A 143 -9.40 12.12 -5.08
N VAL A 144 -10.26 12.38 -4.09
CA VAL A 144 -11.72 12.41 -4.21
C VAL A 144 -12.21 13.72 -3.57
N ASN A 145 -12.95 14.53 -4.31
CA ASN A 145 -13.46 15.81 -3.83
C ASN A 145 -12.36 16.68 -3.14
N GLY A 146 -11.17 16.72 -3.73
CA GLY A 146 -10.03 17.48 -3.19
C GLY A 146 -9.34 16.87 -1.98
N ARG A 147 -9.76 15.69 -1.51
CA ARG A 147 -9.15 14.99 -0.36
C ARG A 147 -8.46 13.72 -0.79
N LYS A 148 -7.30 13.45 -0.21
CA LYS A 148 -6.53 12.23 -0.46
C LYS A 148 -7.20 11.04 0.24
N VAL A 149 -7.49 9.99 -0.51
CA VAL A 149 -8.06 8.74 0.02
C VAL A 149 -7.08 7.57 -0.05
N SER A 150 -5.99 7.73 -0.81
CA SER A 150 -5.00 6.67 -1.03
C SER A 150 -3.60 7.24 -1.20
N GLY A 151 -2.62 6.50 -0.73
CA GLY A 151 -1.21 6.65 -1.02
C GLY A 151 -0.58 5.33 -1.38
N SER A 152 0.45 5.33 -2.20
CA SER A 152 1.14 4.12 -2.63
C SER A 152 2.65 4.27 -2.68
N ALA A 153 3.34 3.15 -2.72
CA ALA A 153 4.78 3.08 -2.89
C ALA A 153 5.13 1.94 -3.85
N GLN A 154 6.13 2.17 -4.69
CA GLN A 154 6.58 1.22 -5.70
C GLN A 154 8.05 0.82 -5.46
N ARG A 155 8.36 -0.42 -5.79
CA ARG A 155 9.71 -0.94 -5.95
C ARG A 155 9.81 -1.71 -7.26
N ARG A 156 10.92 -1.52 -7.95
CA ARG A 156 11.30 -2.34 -9.11
C ARG A 156 12.51 -3.17 -8.72
N ASP A 157 12.29 -4.44 -8.58
CA ASP A 157 13.31 -5.42 -8.23
C ASP A 157 12.84 -6.81 -8.66
N TRP A 158 13.70 -7.82 -8.61
CA TRP A 158 13.37 -9.22 -8.92
C TRP A 158 12.71 -9.42 -10.30
N GLY A 159 12.95 -8.51 -11.24
CA GLY A 159 12.32 -8.55 -12.57
C GLY A 159 10.82 -8.20 -12.57
N VAL A 160 10.33 -7.50 -11.55
CA VAL A 160 8.92 -7.10 -11.42
C VAL A 160 8.78 -5.64 -10.98
N ILE A 161 7.56 -5.11 -11.14
CA ILE A 161 7.06 -3.98 -10.37
C ILE A 161 6.25 -4.54 -9.20
N LEU A 162 6.63 -4.19 -7.99
CA LEU A 162 5.81 -4.31 -6.79
C LEU A 162 5.30 -2.92 -6.42
N GLN A 163 4.00 -2.70 -6.48
CA GLN A 163 3.36 -1.50 -5.95
C GLN A 163 2.27 -1.88 -4.98
N HIS A 164 2.34 -1.34 -3.79
CA HIS A 164 1.26 -1.46 -2.82
C HIS A 164 0.84 -0.08 -2.31
N GLY A 165 -0.39 0.00 -1.87
CA GLY A 165 -0.96 1.23 -1.36
C GLY A 165 -2.23 0.97 -0.55
N THR A 166 -2.69 2.02 0.10
CA THR A 166 -3.84 1.98 0.99
C THR A 166 -5.05 2.62 0.32
N LEU A 167 -6.23 2.10 0.59
CA LEU A 167 -7.48 2.81 0.45
C LEU A 167 -8.07 2.99 1.85
N LEU A 168 -8.10 4.22 2.34
CA LEU A 168 -8.71 4.52 3.63
C LEU A 168 -10.23 4.36 3.52
N LEU A 169 -10.81 3.58 4.41
CA LEU A 169 -12.25 3.44 4.58
C LEU A 169 -12.79 4.54 5.50
N ARG A 170 -12.08 4.81 6.60
CA ARG A 170 -12.31 5.93 7.52
C ARG A 170 -10.99 6.55 7.93
N TYR A 171 -11.03 7.85 8.27
CA TYR A 171 -9.85 8.58 8.66
C TYR A 171 -9.99 9.20 10.06
N ASP A 172 -9.25 8.69 11.02
CA ASP A 172 -9.14 9.29 12.35
C ASP A 172 -7.86 10.12 12.47
N HIS A 173 -8.00 11.43 12.26
CA HIS A 173 -6.89 12.38 12.36
C HIS A 173 -6.14 12.29 13.70
N ARG A 174 -6.85 12.10 14.81
CA ARG A 174 -6.23 12.05 16.15
C ARG A 174 -5.35 10.82 16.29
N LEU A 175 -5.82 9.68 15.81
CA LEU A 175 -5.06 8.43 15.83
C LEU A 175 -3.80 8.54 14.95
N PHE A 176 -3.94 9.08 13.74
CA PHE A 176 -2.82 9.27 12.81
C PHE A 176 -1.76 10.21 13.40
N SER A 177 -2.15 11.37 13.90
CA SER A 177 -1.25 12.36 14.52
C SER A 177 -0.59 11.85 15.80
N ARG A 178 -1.25 10.93 16.51
CA ARG A 178 -0.72 10.32 17.73
C ARG A 178 0.39 9.32 17.46
N VAL A 179 0.31 8.61 16.34
CA VAL A 179 1.21 7.48 16.03
C VAL A 179 2.33 7.90 15.07
N LEU A 180 2.02 8.73 14.08
CA LEU A 180 2.99 9.18 13.09
C LEU A 180 3.63 10.52 13.50
N SER A 181 4.91 10.67 13.19
CA SER A 181 5.63 11.93 13.39
C SER A 181 5.36 12.89 12.21
N VAL A 182 4.09 13.21 12.00
CA VAL A 182 3.64 14.18 10.97
C VAL A 182 3.23 15.48 11.63
N GLY A 183 3.31 16.60 10.90
CA GLY A 183 2.86 17.91 11.42
C GLY A 183 1.37 17.91 11.75
N GLU A 184 0.96 18.77 12.67
CA GLU A 184 -0.41 18.82 13.24
C GLU A 184 -1.50 19.20 12.23
N ASP A 185 -1.18 19.69 11.03
CA ASP A 185 -2.11 20.34 10.11
C ASP A 185 -2.57 19.46 8.94
N VAL A 186 -2.76 18.16 9.16
CA VAL A 186 -3.10 17.22 8.09
C VAL A 186 -4.61 16.88 8.01
N GLY A 187 -5.42 17.41 8.92
CA GLY A 187 -6.80 16.97 9.14
C GLY A 187 -7.77 17.17 7.96
N GLY A 188 -7.63 18.25 7.21
CA GLY A 188 -8.62 18.60 6.15
C GLY A 188 -8.34 17.98 4.77
N GLY A 189 -7.13 17.51 4.53
CA GLY A 189 -6.68 17.03 3.20
C GLY A 189 -6.83 15.51 2.98
N ILE A 190 -7.33 14.76 3.95
CA ILE A 190 -7.49 13.30 3.88
C ILE A 190 -8.93 12.92 4.18
N ALA A 191 -9.41 11.83 3.59
CA ALA A 191 -10.71 11.25 3.89
C ALA A 191 -10.69 9.73 3.74
N GLY A 192 -11.63 9.06 4.41
CA GLY A 192 -12.00 7.69 4.12
C GLY A 192 -13.16 7.62 3.12
N VAL A 193 -13.19 6.58 2.29
CA VAL A 193 -14.23 6.42 1.26
C VAL A 193 -15.62 6.28 1.87
N LEU A 194 -15.75 5.60 3.02
CA LEU A 194 -17.04 5.43 3.72
C LEU A 194 -17.54 6.72 4.40
N GLU A 195 -16.73 7.78 4.42
CA GLU A 195 -17.14 9.12 4.83
C GLU A 195 -17.76 9.92 3.65
N LEU A 196 -17.55 9.43 2.43
CA LEU A 196 -17.93 10.11 1.19
C LEU A 196 -19.10 9.45 0.49
N LEU A 197 -19.32 8.16 0.72
CA LEU A 197 -20.45 7.43 0.14
C LEU A 197 -20.85 6.25 1.04
N GLU A 198 -22.13 5.87 0.93
CA GLU A 198 -22.64 4.64 1.53
C GLU A 198 -22.38 3.45 0.62
N THR A 199 -21.53 2.53 1.06
CA THR A 199 -21.23 1.27 0.37
C THR A 199 -20.75 0.22 1.36
N THR A 200 -20.58 -1.01 0.89
CA THR A 200 -20.06 -2.12 1.69
C THR A 200 -18.61 -2.40 1.37
N ILE A 201 -17.88 -3.01 2.30
CA ILE A 201 -16.51 -3.46 2.04
C ILE A 201 -16.49 -4.44 0.85
N ALA A 202 -17.47 -5.32 0.73
CA ALA A 202 -17.58 -6.23 -0.41
C ALA A 202 -17.69 -5.48 -1.73
N GLY A 203 -18.54 -4.46 -1.81
CA GLY A 203 -18.68 -3.62 -3.00
C GLY A 203 -17.38 -2.85 -3.34
N ILE A 204 -16.66 -2.39 -2.32
CA ILE A 204 -15.33 -1.75 -2.52
C ILE A 204 -14.34 -2.77 -3.10
N LEU A 205 -14.28 -3.98 -2.54
CA LEU A 205 -13.35 -5.01 -3.03
C LEU A 205 -13.66 -5.44 -4.48
N GLU A 206 -14.92 -5.55 -4.84
CA GLU A 206 -15.34 -5.85 -6.23
C GLU A 206 -14.95 -4.70 -7.18
N ALA A 207 -15.25 -3.46 -6.80
CA ALA A 207 -14.85 -2.30 -7.59
C ALA A 207 -13.33 -2.19 -7.75
N LEU A 208 -12.54 -2.51 -6.71
CA LEU A 208 -11.08 -2.55 -6.81
C LEU A 208 -10.60 -3.60 -7.81
N ILE A 209 -11.14 -4.80 -7.79
CA ILE A 209 -10.79 -5.85 -8.74
C ILE A 209 -11.07 -5.39 -10.18
N GLU A 210 -12.27 -4.86 -10.44
CA GLU A 210 -12.63 -4.34 -11.76
C GLU A 210 -11.74 -3.17 -12.19
N GLY A 211 -11.52 -2.20 -11.31
CA GLY A 211 -10.72 -1.02 -11.60
C GLY A 211 -9.26 -1.35 -11.93
N PHE A 212 -8.63 -2.24 -11.18
CA PHE A 212 -7.27 -2.69 -11.48
C PHE A 212 -7.20 -3.57 -12.73
N THR A 213 -8.19 -4.42 -12.97
CA THR A 213 -8.29 -5.22 -14.20
C THR A 213 -8.33 -4.32 -15.43
N GLU A 214 -9.18 -3.28 -15.39
CA GLU A 214 -9.32 -2.30 -16.47
C GLU A 214 -8.04 -1.46 -16.66
N ALA A 215 -7.50 -0.88 -15.59
CA ALA A 215 -6.32 -0.01 -15.66
C ALA A 215 -5.07 -0.72 -16.15
N LEU A 216 -4.91 -1.99 -15.81
CA LEU A 216 -3.77 -2.82 -16.22
C LEU A 216 -3.98 -3.51 -17.57
N GLY A 217 -5.15 -3.37 -18.18
CA GLY A 217 -5.45 -3.91 -19.50
C GLY A 217 -5.69 -5.41 -19.55
N TYR A 218 -6.02 -6.02 -18.40
CA TYR A 218 -6.43 -7.43 -18.37
C TYR A 218 -7.88 -7.58 -18.80
N ARG A 219 -8.23 -8.74 -19.38
CA ARG A 219 -9.59 -9.06 -19.82
C ARG A 219 -10.39 -9.76 -18.72
N ASP A 220 -9.70 -10.53 -17.90
CA ASP A 220 -10.26 -11.34 -16.83
C ASP A 220 -9.25 -11.53 -15.71
N PHE A 221 -9.68 -12.13 -14.64
CA PHE A 221 -8.85 -12.51 -13.49
C PHE A 221 -9.32 -13.85 -12.92
N HIS A 222 -8.41 -14.55 -12.26
CA HIS A 222 -8.72 -15.73 -11.47
C HIS A 222 -8.55 -15.44 -9.99
N ARG A 223 -9.52 -15.85 -9.19
CA ARG A 223 -9.35 -15.84 -7.72
C ARG A 223 -8.54 -17.08 -7.35
N ASP A 224 -7.45 -16.86 -6.64
CA ASP A 224 -6.55 -17.90 -6.21
C ASP A 224 -6.04 -17.64 -4.80
N SER A 225 -5.33 -18.61 -4.25
CA SER A 225 -4.65 -18.55 -2.97
C SER A 225 -3.12 -18.54 -3.21
N LEU A 226 -2.36 -18.18 -2.19
CA LEU A 226 -0.90 -18.31 -2.26
C LEU A 226 -0.54 -19.76 -2.58
N SER A 227 0.37 -19.94 -3.53
CA SER A 227 0.97 -21.24 -3.80
C SER A 227 1.74 -21.74 -2.57
N LYS A 228 2.10 -23.03 -2.56
CA LYS A 228 2.90 -23.59 -1.47
C LYS A 228 4.28 -22.93 -1.39
N GLU A 229 4.86 -22.62 -2.54
CA GLU A 229 6.15 -21.95 -2.68
C GLU A 229 6.09 -20.52 -2.16
N GLU A 230 5.05 -19.75 -2.53
CA GLU A 230 4.84 -18.39 -2.04
C GLU A 230 4.63 -18.38 -0.53
N LEU A 231 3.81 -19.27 -0.01
CA LEU A 231 3.57 -19.39 1.43
C LEU A 231 4.86 -19.79 2.17
N SER A 232 5.61 -20.75 1.64
CA SER A 232 6.88 -21.19 2.24
C SER A 232 7.88 -20.04 2.31
N LEU A 233 8.06 -19.30 1.21
CA LEU A 233 8.96 -18.16 1.16
C LEU A 233 8.46 -17.01 2.06
N ALA A 234 7.16 -16.76 2.10
CA ALA A 234 6.59 -15.76 3.00
C ALA A 234 6.86 -16.09 4.48
N LEU A 235 6.73 -17.35 4.87
CA LEU A 235 7.05 -17.81 6.23
C LEU A 235 8.56 -17.67 6.55
N GLU A 236 9.42 -17.93 5.58
CA GLU A 236 10.87 -17.74 5.74
C GLU A 236 11.22 -16.25 5.88
N LEU A 237 10.71 -15.40 4.99
CA LEU A 237 10.86 -13.95 5.05
C LEU A 237 10.31 -13.37 6.36
N TYR A 238 9.16 -13.86 6.81
CA TYR A 238 8.59 -13.45 8.09
C TYR A 238 9.57 -13.75 9.24
N ARG A 239 10.04 -15.00 9.34
CA ARG A 239 10.93 -15.43 10.44
C ARG A 239 12.29 -14.75 10.42
N GLU A 240 12.86 -14.51 9.25
CA GLU A 240 14.25 -14.07 9.13
C GLU A 240 14.43 -12.59 8.84
N LYS A 241 13.35 -11.91 8.45
CA LYS A 241 13.38 -10.50 8.10
C LYS A 241 12.28 -9.71 8.82
N TYR A 242 11.02 -9.95 8.46
CA TYR A 242 9.94 -9.04 8.84
C TYR A 242 9.56 -9.08 10.31
N SER A 243 9.74 -10.20 11.01
CA SER A 243 9.58 -10.27 12.46
C SER A 243 10.77 -9.74 13.27
N LYS A 244 11.88 -9.40 12.60
CA LYS A 244 13.12 -8.98 13.27
C LYS A 244 13.12 -7.49 13.59
N PRO A 245 13.38 -7.10 14.86
CA PRO A 245 13.55 -5.70 15.23
C PRO A 245 14.65 -4.99 14.43
N GLU A 246 15.76 -5.69 14.12
CA GLU A 246 16.89 -5.16 13.36
C GLU A 246 16.48 -4.69 11.96
N TRP A 247 15.56 -5.43 11.31
CA TRP A 247 15.00 -4.98 10.05
C TRP A 247 14.04 -3.82 10.24
N ASN A 248 13.09 -3.95 11.16
CA ASN A 248 12.02 -2.97 11.30
C ASN A 248 12.52 -1.62 11.83
N LEU A 249 13.46 -1.62 12.78
CA LEU A 249 14.01 -0.40 13.37
C LEU A 249 15.17 0.18 12.55
N ASP A 250 16.13 -0.66 12.21
CA ASP A 250 17.43 -0.21 11.72
C ASP A 250 17.66 -0.52 10.22
N GLY A 251 16.76 -1.28 9.59
CA GLY A 251 16.88 -1.68 8.18
C GLY A 251 18.00 -2.71 7.93
N VAL A 252 18.46 -3.38 8.98
CA VAL A 252 19.52 -4.39 8.91
C VAL A 252 18.91 -5.77 8.65
N VAL A 253 19.41 -6.46 7.65
CA VAL A 253 18.97 -7.81 7.29
C VAL A 253 20.12 -8.59 6.67
N ALA A 254 20.05 -9.93 6.75
CA ALA A 254 21.00 -10.81 6.09
C ALA A 254 21.08 -10.52 4.57
N GLU A 255 22.28 -10.67 3.99
CA GLU A 255 22.57 -10.28 2.61
C GLU A 255 21.60 -10.90 1.58
N ARG A 256 21.24 -12.17 1.78
CA ARG A 256 20.28 -12.87 0.91
C ARG A 256 18.88 -12.23 0.85
N TRP A 257 18.54 -11.35 1.80
CA TRP A 257 17.23 -10.67 1.90
C TRP A 257 17.29 -9.17 1.61
N ARG A 258 18.41 -8.66 1.11
CA ARG A 258 18.56 -7.22 0.75
C ARG A 258 17.76 -6.81 -0.47
#